data_f9e0c685b32302c49bc745f6dcf933dc
#
_entry.id   f9e0c685b32302c49bc745f6dcf933dc
#
_cell.length_a   1.000
_cell.length_b   1.000
_cell.length_c   1.000
_cell.angle_alpha   90.00
_cell.angle_beta   90.00
_cell.angle_gamma   90.00
#
_symmetry.space_group_name_H-M   'P 1'
#
loop_
_entity.id
_entity.type
_entity.pdbx_description
1 polymer ?
#
loop_
_entity_poly.entity_id
_entity_poly.type
_entity_poly.pdbx_seq_one_letter_code
_entity_poly.pdbx_strand_id
1 'polypeptide(L)'
;MSTALRMNKKIVRRFLLHTQSLLGRWPAATLPSSPEQVMQLIRSLGCVQIDPVAAVTGNQHLVLGARDPGYTSEYLHTLLSDHKVFEYFANAACVIPIEDYAMFEPVRARLRDRLAPSLQGLENTVQHVLKRLEEEGPLPSRAFRAVERVSGYWDNADAPKTKDTSLALNLLLDSAAIRVVARQGNERYFQITESGLLEQGQSMAAEIDILAQRQALMDKYIHAYRVVDVRDPRLGWMKSTAAERRNDMAARVADGRMIPLEVEDVGTPYYIRAEDEGLLLEMEKEDTHYDPTGPVRFLPPLDNLLWRRERIVDLFDFHYKWEIYTPEVKRTYGYYAMPILHGDQLIGRMDPRLDRKTGVLTVRLLSMEETAPPVEEWIADFREGLQFFATMHGARSITVEKTVPKGLKKQLKSIL
;
A
#
# COMPACT_ATOMS: atom_id res chain seq x y z
N MET A 1 16.56 15.36 -28.09
CA MET A 1 16.67 14.37 -27.01
C MET A 1 16.62 15.16 -25.71
N SER A 2 15.69 14.89 -24.79
CA SER A 2 15.69 15.52 -23.49
C SER A 2 16.96 15.11 -22.75
N THR A 3 17.71 16.11 -22.26
CA THR A 3 18.91 15.86 -21.46
C THR A 3 18.48 15.21 -20.14
N ALA A 4 19.13 14.14 -19.72
CA ALA A 4 18.83 13.51 -18.44
C ALA A 4 19.10 14.49 -17.30
N LEU A 5 18.15 14.58 -16.36
CA LEU A 5 18.32 15.33 -15.12
C LEU A 5 19.24 14.53 -14.19
N ARG A 6 20.36 15.14 -13.77
CA ARG A 6 21.29 14.50 -12.84
C ARG A 6 21.06 15.03 -11.43
N MET A 7 20.86 14.14 -10.46
CA MET A 7 20.53 14.49 -9.09
C MET A 7 21.29 13.68 -8.06
N ASN A 8 21.57 14.33 -6.94
CA ASN A 8 22.13 13.66 -5.78
C ASN A 8 21.08 12.65 -5.21
N LYS A 9 21.55 11.47 -4.80
CA LYS A 9 20.76 10.39 -4.23
C LYS A 9 19.89 10.85 -3.05
N LYS A 10 20.42 11.72 -2.17
CA LYS A 10 19.71 12.27 -1.00
C LYS A 10 18.51 13.12 -1.42
N ILE A 11 18.66 13.95 -2.46
CA ILE A 11 17.57 14.80 -2.96
C ILE A 11 16.45 13.95 -3.54
N VAL A 12 16.78 12.94 -4.37
CA VAL A 12 15.79 12.02 -4.95
C VAL A 12 15.05 11.23 -3.85
N ARG A 13 15.75 10.82 -2.81
CA ARG A 13 15.16 10.16 -1.63
C ARG A 13 14.18 11.07 -0.90
N ARG A 14 14.54 12.32 -0.65
CA ARG A 14 13.67 13.33 -0.01
C ARG A 14 12.45 13.66 -0.88
N PHE A 15 12.65 13.84 -2.18
CA PHE A 15 11.55 14.01 -3.12
C PHE A 15 10.55 12.84 -3.05
N LEU A 16 11.05 11.60 -3.05
CA LEU A 16 10.20 10.42 -2.95
C LEU A 16 9.42 10.39 -1.62
N LEU A 17 10.06 10.71 -0.51
CA LEU A 17 9.42 10.80 0.81
C LEU A 17 8.39 11.92 0.88
N HIS A 18 8.69 13.10 0.32
CA HIS A 18 7.78 14.22 0.25
C HIS A 18 6.50 13.86 -0.51
N THR A 19 6.65 13.32 -1.72
CA THR A 19 5.53 12.92 -2.56
C THR A 19 4.70 11.76 -2.00
N GLN A 20 5.27 11.03 -1.05
CA GLN A 20 4.61 9.97 -0.28
C GLN A 20 4.09 10.45 1.08
N SER A 21 4.12 11.75 1.38
CA SER A 21 3.72 12.35 2.67
C SER A 21 4.45 11.74 3.88
N LEU A 22 5.73 11.41 3.71
CA LEU A 22 6.58 10.81 4.74
C LEU A 22 7.73 11.73 5.18
N LEU A 23 7.94 12.87 4.51
CA LEU A 23 8.97 13.84 4.86
C LEU A 23 8.46 14.86 5.87
N GLY A 24 9.34 15.31 6.76
CA GLY A 24 9.06 16.38 7.73
C GLY A 24 8.39 15.90 9.02
N ARG A 25 8.25 16.82 9.96
CA ARG A 25 7.61 16.59 11.27
C ARG A 25 6.09 16.51 11.13
N TRP A 26 5.47 15.73 11.99
CA TRP A 26 4.04 15.87 12.22
C TRP A 26 3.75 17.23 12.90
N PRO A 27 2.61 17.86 12.60
CA PRO A 27 2.18 19.05 13.32
C PRO A 27 2.17 18.79 14.83
N ALA A 28 2.70 19.74 15.62
CA ALA A 28 2.79 19.62 17.08
C ALA A 28 1.42 19.51 17.77
N ALA A 29 0.36 20.00 17.13
CA ALA A 29 -1.03 19.78 17.52
C ALA A 29 -1.67 18.91 16.44
N THR A 30 -1.88 17.64 16.74
CA THR A 30 -2.66 16.76 15.87
C THR A 30 -4.13 17.18 15.96
N LEU A 31 -4.56 18.03 15.03
CA LEU A 31 -5.97 18.21 14.80
C LEU A 31 -6.58 16.86 14.36
N PRO A 32 -7.80 16.52 14.76
CA PRO A 32 -8.49 15.37 14.20
C PRO A 32 -8.48 15.47 12.68
N SER A 33 -8.17 14.39 12.01
CA SER A 33 -8.28 14.29 10.56
C SER A 33 -9.78 14.25 10.15
N SER A 34 -10.05 14.14 8.88
CA SER A 34 -11.40 13.97 8.36
C SER A 34 -11.40 12.94 7.20
N PRO A 35 -12.56 12.40 6.82
CA PRO A 35 -12.68 11.56 5.63
C PRO A 35 -12.12 12.25 4.38
N GLU A 36 -12.31 13.58 4.23
CA GLU A 36 -11.81 14.37 3.10
C GLU A 36 -10.29 14.44 3.06
N GLN A 37 -9.64 14.63 4.23
CA GLN A 37 -8.18 14.64 4.34
C GLN A 37 -7.59 13.26 4.03
N VAL A 38 -8.22 12.19 4.54
CA VAL A 38 -7.85 10.81 4.20
C VAL A 38 -8.05 10.53 2.70
N MET A 39 -9.13 11.06 2.10
CA MET A 39 -9.36 10.95 0.66
C MET A 39 -8.27 11.65 -0.15
N GLN A 40 -7.84 12.86 0.26
CA GLN A 40 -6.72 13.58 -0.36
C GLN A 40 -5.42 12.78 -0.26
N LEU A 41 -5.16 12.18 0.90
CA LEU A 41 -4.00 11.31 1.09
C LEU A 41 -4.04 10.09 0.18
N ILE A 42 -5.18 9.40 0.05
CA ILE A 42 -5.34 8.27 -0.88
C ILE A 42 -5.12 8.71 -2.33
N ARG A 43 -5.60 9.88 -2.73
CA ARG A 43 -5.36 10.46 -4.06
C ARG A 43 -3.88 10.73 -4.30
N SER A 44 -3.18 11.32 -3.35
CA SER A 44 -1.74 11.61 -3.46
C SER A 44 -0.89 10.35 -3.57
N LEU A 45 -1.30 9.27 -2.89
CA LEU A 45 -0.65 7.95 -2.95
C LEU A 45 -1.06 7.15 -4.22
N GLY A 46 -2.09 7.58 -4.90
CA GLY A 46 -2.68 6.88 -6.05
C GLY A 46 -3.59 5.72 -5.66
N CYS A 47 -3.18 4.87 -4.76
CA CYS A 47 -3.97 3.81 -4.12
C CYS A 47 -3.25 3.30 -2.87
N VAL A 48 -3.94 2.56 -2.00
CA VAL A 48 -3.37 2.02 -0.76
C VAL A 48 -3.64 0.52 -0.69
N GLN A 49 -2.58 -0.28 -0.54
CA GLN A 49 -2.70 -1.74 -0.53
C GLN A 49 -3.41 -2.25 0.72
N ILE A 50 -4.37 -3.16 0.51
CA ILE A 50 -5.11 -3.88 1.55
C ILE A 50 -4.39 -5.19 1.82
N ASP A 51 -4.18 -5.51 3.09
CA ASP A 51 -3.74 -6.85 3.51
C ASP A 51 -4.39 -7.22 4.84
N PRO A 52 -4.96 -8.44 4.97
CA PRO A 52 -5.63 -8.89 6.18
C PRO A 52 -4.66 -9.31 7.28
N VAL A 53 -3.38 -9.52 6.96
CA VAL A 53 -2.37 -9.87 7.97
C VAL A 53 -2.11 -8.68 8.87
N ALA A 54 -2.47 -8.85 10.13
CA ALA A 54 -2.44 -7.79 11.13
C ALA A 54 -1.62 -8.22 12.35
N ALA A 55 -0.38 -7.75 12.43
CA ALA A 55 0.38 -7.82 13.68
C ALA A 55 -0.10 -6.78 14.71
N VAL A 56 -0.53 -5.62 14.23
CA VAL A 56 -1.11 -4.52 15.00
C VAL A 56 -2.49 -4.19 14.44
N THR A 57 -2.57 -3.83 13.16
CA THR A 57 -3.81 -3.63 12.39
C THR A 57 -3.56 -3.93 10.91
N GLY A 58 -4.59 -3.87 10.05
CA GLY A 58 -4.45 -4.10 8.60
C GLY A 58 -3.50 -3.10 7.94
N ASN A 59 -2.83 -3.54 6.87
CA ASN A 59 -1.80 -2.74 6.18
C ASN A 59 -2.27 -1.34 5.78
N GLN A 60 -3.49 -1.21 5.24
CA GLN A 60 -4.06 0.07 4.82
C GLN A 60 -4.14 1.09 5.96
N HIS A 61 -4.46 0.64 7.17
CA HIS A 61 -4.55 1.51 8.34
C HIS A 61 -3.16 1.94 8.85
N LEU A 62 -2.16 1.06 8.73
CA LEU A 62 -0.76 1.40 9.05
C LEU A 62 -0.18 2.39 8.04
N VAL A 63 -0.47 2.21 6.73
CA VAL A 63 -0.03 3.14 5.67
C VAL A 63 -0.58 4.55 5.89
N LEU A 64 -1.89 4.65 6.15
CA LEU A 64 -2.56 5.94 6.36
C LEU A 64 -2.12 6.58 7.68
N GLY A 65 -2.04 5.81 8.77
CA GLY A 65 -1.61 6.29 10.07
C GLY A 65 -0.14 6.71 10.14
N ALA A 66 0.74 6.14 9.30
CA ALA A 66 2.13 6.60 9.19
C ALA A 66 2.26 7.99 8.55
N ARG A 67 1.21 8.50 7.91
CA ARG A 67 1.18 9.76 7.15
C ARG A 67 0.26 10.82 7.77
N ASP A 68 -0.80 10.38 8.41
CA ASP A 68 -1.81 11.23 9.02
C ASP A 68 -1.95 10.88 10.51
N PRO A 69 -1.41 11.69 11.42
CA PRO A 69 -1.45 11.42 12.86
C PRO A 69 -2.86 11.51 13.45
N GLY A 70 -3.79 12.18 12.78
CA GLY A 70 -5.20 12.23 13.18
C GLY A 70 -6.07 11.11 12.60
N TYR A 71 -5.48 10.19 11.84
CA TYR A 71 -6.19 9.11 11.15
C TYR A 71 -6.87 8.14 12.12
N THR A 72 -8.11 7.77 11.81
CA THR A 72 -8.83 6.64 12.40
C THR A 72 -9.39 5.73 11.32
N SER A 73 -9.61 4.44 11.64
CA SER A 73 -10.15 3.47 10.68
C SER A 73 -11.56 3.82 10.19
N GLU A 74 -12.32 4.53 11.01
CA GLU A 74 -13.68 4.99 10.71
C GLU A 74 -13.72 5.89 9.48
N TYR A 75 -12.71 6.73 9.27
CA TYR A 75 -12.65 7.60 8.09
C TYR A 75 -12.57 6.78 6.78
N LEU A 76 -11.74 5.73 6.76
CA LEU A 76 -11.69 4.85 5.60
C LEU A 76 -12.98 4.04 5.42
N HIS A 77 -13.62 3.60 6.52
CA HIS A 77 -14.90 2.92 6.47
C HIS A 77 -16.00 3.85 5.92
N THR A 78 -16.02 5.12 6.35
CA THR A 78 -16.94 6.14 5.83
C THR A 78 -16.71 6.34 4.33
N LEU A 79 -15.48 6.52 3.88
CA LEU A 79 -15.16 6.67 2.45
C LEU A 79 -15.63 5.47 1.61
N LEU A 80 -15.54 4.25 2.16
CA LEU A 80 -15.99 3.04 1.48
C LEU A 80 -17.53 2.97 1.43
N SER A 81 -18.22 3.24 2.56
CA SER A 81 -19.69 3.23 2.63
C SER A 81 -20.32 4.36 1.82
N ASP A 82 -19.68 5.52 1.77
CA ASP A 82 -20.10 6.67 0.94
C ASP A 82 -19.68 6.51 -0.53
N HIS A 83 -19.11 5.35 -0.86
CA HIS A 83 -18.68 5.02 -2.22
C HIS A 83 -17.69 6.02 -2.83
N LYS A 84 -16.87 6.68 -2.03
CA LYS A 84 -15.79 7.58 -2.48
C LYS A 84 -14.56 6.81 -2.91
N VAL A 85 -14.43 5.57 -2.44
CA VAL A 85 -13.37 4.62 -2.82
C VAL A 85 -13.96 3.27 -3.17
N PHE A 86 -13.19 2.46 -3.90
CA PHE A 86 -13.50 1.06 -4.17
C PHE A 86 -12.28 0.18 -3.92
N GLU A 87 -12.50 -1.11 -3.66
CA GLU A 87 -11.45 -2.08 -3.49
C GLU A 87 -11.24 -2.86 -4.79
N TYR A 88 -10.03 -2.80 -5.36
CA TYR A 88 -9.69 -3.57 -6.56
C TYR A 88 -8.17 -3.77 -6.71
N PHE A 89 -7.77 -4.44 -7.81
CA PHE A 89 -6.38 -4.79 -8.07
C PHE A 89 -5.62 -3.68 -8.80
N ALA A 90 -4.63 -3.10 -8.13
CA ALA A 90 -3.56 -2.28 -8.68
C ALA A 90 -2.22 -3.02 -8.49
N ASN A 91 -1.40 -2.63 -7.51
CA ASN A 91 -0.19 -3.38 -7.13
C ASN A 91 -0.54 -4.80 -6.59
N ALA A 92 -1.59 -4.86 -5.80
CA ALA A 92 -2.32 -6.02 -5.30
C ALA A 92 -3.76 -5.56 -5.05
N ALA A 93 -4.51 -6.16 -4.13
CA ALA A 93 -5.77 -5.60 -3.67
C ALA A 93 -5.51 -4.24 -2.99
N CYS A 94 -6.14 -3.18 -3.47
CA CYS A 94 -5.95 -1.81 -3.01
C CYS A 94 -7.29 -1.10 -2.80
N VAL A 95 -7.30 -0.10 -1.90
CA VAL A 95 -8.30 0.97 -1.89
C VAL A 95 -7.92 1.99 -2.95
N ILE A 96 -8.84 2.34 -3.82
CA ILE A 96 -8.65 3.19 -5.00
C ILE A 96 -9.74 4.26 -5.01
N PRO A 97 -9.45 5.53 -5.35
CA PRO A 97 -10.47 6.56 -5.57
C PRO A 97 -11.53 6.15 -6.58
N ILE A 98 -12.81 6.44 -6.32
CA ILE A 98 -13.91 6.01 -7.19
C ILE A 98 -13.86 6.66 -8.59
N GLU A 99 -13.35 7.88 -8.70
CA GLU A 99 -13.13 8.57 -9.96
C GLU A 99 -12.19 7.84 -10.91
N ASP A 100 -11.35 6.96 -10.37
CA ASP A 100 -10.41 6.14 -11.16
C ASP A 100 -11.04 4.83 -11.67
N TYR A 101 -12.30 4.54 -11.32
CA TYR A 101 -12.93 3.25 -11.62
C TYR A 101 -12.83 2.88 -13.10
N ALA A 102 -13.14 3.82 -14.01
CA ALA A 102 -13.14 3.57 -15.44
C ALA A 102 -11.76 3.14 -15.98
N MET A 103 -10.66 3.75 -15.52
CA MET A 103 -9.32 3.44 -16.01
C MET A 103 -8.84 2.02 -15.68
N PHE A 104 -9.45 1.34 -14.69
CA PHE A 104 -9.12 -0.04 -14.34
C PHE A 104 -9.84 -1.08 -15.22
N GLU A 105 -10.60 -0.67 -16.25
CA GLU A 105 -11.29 -1.61 -17.13
C GLU A 105 -10.35 -2.61 -17.83
N PRO A 106 -9.15 -2.26 -18.29
CA PRO A 106 -8.21 -3.23 -18.85
C PRO A 106 -7.81 -4.33 -17.85
N VAL A 107 -7.77 -4.02 -16.55
CA VAL A 107 -7.49 -5.00 -15.49
C VAL A 107 -8.73 -5.87 -15.27
N ARG A 108 -9.92 -5.28 -15.19
CA ARG A 108 -11.19 -6.00 -15.00
C ARG A 108 -11.48 -6.96 -16.16
N ALA A 109 -11.37 -6.49 -17.40
CA ALA A 109 -11.58 -7.32 -18.58
C ALA A 109 -10.69 -8.56 -18.58
N ARG A 110 -9.39 -8.36 -18.37
CA ARG A 110 -8.43 -9.46 -18.26
C ARG A 110 -8.79 -10.47 -17.16
N LEU A 111 -9.27 -9.99 -16.00
CA LEU A 111 -9.64 -10.86 -14.89
C LEU A 111 -10.95 -11.61 -15.17
N ARG A 112 -11.95 -10.93 -15.77
CA ARG A 112 -13.19 -11.59 -16.20
C ARG A 112 -12.91 -12.74 -17.17
N ASP A 113 -12.11 -12.51 -18.21
CA ASP A 113 -11.77 -13.55 -19.18
C ASP A 113 -11.05 -14.73 -18.53
N ARG A 114 -10.08 -14.43 -17.66
CA ARG A 114 -9.31 -15.46 -16.96
C ARG A 114 -10.16 -16.30 -16.01
N LEU A 115 -11.15 -15.70 -15.35
CA LEU A 115 -11.94 -16.33 -14.30
C LEU A 115 -13.24 -16.97 -14.81
N ALA A 116 -13.65 -16.68 -16.05
CA ALA A 116 -14.88 -17.20 -16.64
C ALA A 116 -15.03 -18.74 -16.52
N PRO A 117 -14.00 -19.57 -16.79
CA PRO A 117 -14.12 -21.01 -16.62
C PRO A 117 -14.37 -21.45 -15.17
N SER A 118 -13.73 -20.75 -14.19
CA SER A 118 -13.91 -21.06 -12.78
C SER A 118 -15.29 -20.66 -12.26
N LEU A 119 -15.83 -19.53 -12.74
CA LEU A 119 -17.19 -19.07 -12.44
C LEU A 119 -18.22 -20.04 -13.03
N GLN A 120 -18.01 -20.52 -14.26
CA GLN A 120 -18.87 -21.54 -14.89
C GLN A 120 -18.87 -22.85 -14.10
N GLY A 121 -17.71 -23.26 -13.55
CA GLY A 121 -17.63 -24.46 -12.70
C GLY A 121 -18.39 -24.35 -11.37
N LEU A 122 -18.79 -23.14 -10.97
CA LEU A 122 -19.59 -22.86 -9.76
C LEU A 122 -20.94 -22.20 -10.07
N GLU A 123 -21.49 -22.41 -11.27
CA GLU A 123 -22.63 -21.66 -11.79
C GLU A 123 -23.81 -21.60 -10.80
N ASN A 124 -24.22 -22.70 -10.21
CA ASN A 124 -25.33 -22.74 -9.25
C ASN A 124 -25.07 -21.88 -8.01
N THR A 125 -23.85 -21.95 -7.45
CA THR A 125 -23.46 -21.16 -6.29
C THR A 125 -23.34 -19.66 -6.65
N VAL A 126 -22.81 -19.36 -7.84
CA VAL A 126 -22.71 -18.00 -8.38
C VAL A 126 -24.10 -17.38 -8.55
N GLN A 127 -25.03 -18.08 -9.20
CA GLN A 127 -26.42 -17.62 -9.39
C GLN A 127 -27.14 -17.41 -8.05
N HIS A 128 -26.96 -18.31 -7.09
CA HIS A 128 -27.51 -18.16 -5.75
C HIS A 128 -26.98 -16.88 -5.05
N VAL A 129 -25.65 -16.62 -5.13
CA VAL A 129 -25.04 -15.43 -4.54
C VAL A 129 -25.56 -14.15 -5.20
N LEU A 130 -25.59 -14.09 -6.52
CA LEU A 130 -26.04 -12.91 -7.27
C LEU A 130 -27.51 -12.62 -7.01
N LYS A 131 -28.39 -13.65 -7.06
CA LYS A 131 -29.81 -13.51 -6.79
C LYS A 131 -30.06 -12.93 -5.39
N ARG A 132 -29.36 -13.43 -4.37
CA ARG A 132 -29.52 -12.89 -3.00
C ARG A 132 -29.07 -11.44 -2.88
N LEU A 133 -27.96 -11.06 -3.53
CA LEU A 133 -27.49 -9.69 -3.54
C LEU A 133 -28.45 -8.74 -4.27
N GLU A 134 -29.14 -9.24 -5.30
CA GLU A 134 -30.16 -8.48 -6.03
C GLU A 134 -31.43 -8.28 -5.20
N GLU A 135 -31.90 -9.32 -4.53
CA GLU A 135 -33.15 -9.30 -3.77
C GLU A 135 -33.02 -8.63 -2.39
N GLU A 136 -31.89 -8.84 -1.69
CA GLU A 136 -31.69 -8.42 -0.30
C GLU A 136 -30.77 -7.19 -0.16
N GLY A 137 -30.11 -6.75 -1.24
CA GLY A 137 -29.13 -5.66 -1.24
C GLY A 137 -27.78 -6.08 -0.68
N PRO A 138 -26.99 -5.17 -0.07
CA PRO A 138 -25.67 -5.47 0.44
C PRO A 138 -25.68 -6.51 1.57
N LEU A 139 -24.94 -7.62 1.41
CA LEU A 139 -24.88 -8.71 2.38
C LEU A 139 -23.45 -9.00 2.86
N PRO A 140 -23.28 -9.33 4.16
CA PRO A 140 -21.98 -9.78 4.68
C PRO A 140 -21.62 -11.19 4.19
N SER A 141 -20.33 -11.50 4.16
CA SER A 141 -19.84 -12.83 3.74
C SER A 141 -20.49 -13.99 4.53
N ARG A 142 -20.80 -13.79 5.81
CA ARG A 142 -21.44 -14.80 6.66
C ARG A 142 -22.91 -15.10 6.28
N ALA A 143 -23.57 -14.23 5.52
CA ALA A 143 -24.94 -14.46 5.06
C ALA A 143 -25.04 -15.65 4.08
N PHE A 144 -23.94 -15.99 3.43
CA PHE A 144 -23.91 -17.06 2.44
C PHE A 144 -23.49 -18.39 3.08
N ARG A 145 -24.43 -19.31 3.19
CA ARG A 145 -24.17 -20.64 3.73
C ARG A 145 -23.53 -21.53 2.65
N ALA A 146 -22.44 -22.21 3.00
CA ALA A 146 -21.83 -23.17 2.11
C ALA A 146 -22.71 -24.41 1.93
N VAL A 147 -22.79 -24.90 0.70
CA VAL A 147 -23.42 -26.17 0.37
C VAL A 147 -22.40 -27.30 0.41
N GLU A 148 -21.19 -27.02 -0.11
CA GLU A 148 -20.11 -28.01 -0.22
C GLU A 148 -18.72 -27.41 0.03
N ARG A 149 -17.70 -28.28 0.03
CA ARG A 149 -16.29 -27.91 0.08
C ARG A 149 -15.68 -28.09 -1.29
N VAL A 150 -14.93 -27.09 -1.75
CA VAL A 150 -14.25 -27.06 -3.05
C VAL A 150 -12.78 -26.71 -2.87
N SER A 151 -11.96 -27.02 -3.85
CA SER A 151 -10.54 -26.63 -3.84
C SER A 151 -10.41 -25.13 -4.11
N GLY A 152 -9.94 -24.41 -3.11
CA GLY A 152 -9.59 -22.99 -3.23
C GLY A 152 -8.15 -22.77 -3.74
N TYR A 153 -7.76 -21.51 -3.94
CA TYR A 153 -6.43 -21.13 -4.45
C TYR A 153 -5.24 -21.69 -3.63
N TRP A 154 -5.46 -21.97 -2.34
CA TRP A 154 -4.42 -22.40 -1.40
C TRP A 154 -4.64 -23.80 -0.85
N ASP A 155 -5.69 -24.51 -1.33
CA ASP A 155 -6.01 -25.85 -0.89
C ASP A 155 -5.18 -26.90 -1.64
N ASN A 156 -4.92 -28.02 -0.97
CA ASN A 156 -4.47 -29.21 -1.66
C ASN A 156 -5.65 -29.78 -2.48
N ALA A 157 -5.42 -30.10 -3.75
CA ALA A 157 -6.46 -30.62 -4.65
C ALA A 157 -7.18 -31.87 -4.10
N ASP A 158 -6.43 -32.71 -3.35
CA ASP A 158 -6.96 -33.97 -2.78
C ASP A 158 -7.71 -33.76 -1.44
N ALA A 159 -7.69 -32.53 -0.89
CA ALA A 159 -8.32 -32.20 0.39
C ALA A 159 -8.94 -30.79 0.37
N PRO A 160 -10.07 -30.58 -0.31
CA PRO A 160 -10.71 -29.28 -0.43
C PRO A 160 -11.23 -28.81 0.93
N LYS A 161 -10.82 -27.58 1.32
CA LYS A 161 -11.18 -26.94 2.60
C LYS A 161 -12.01 -25.67 2.41
N THR A 162 -11.96 -25.07 1.25
CA THR A 162 -12.65 -23.81 0.95
C THR A 162 -14.15 -24.06 0.77
N LYS A 163 -14.96 -23.16 1.34
CA LYS A 163 -16.41 -23.17 1.10
C LYS A 163 -16.67 -22.70 -0.33
N ASP A 164 -17.59 -23.39 -1.04
CA ASP A 164 -18.04 -23.03 -2.39
C ASP A 164 -18.49 -21.56 -2.49
N THR A 165 -19.31 -21.09 -1.53
CA THR A 165 -19.75 -19.70 -1.45
C THR A 165 -18.61 -18.71 -1.21
N SER A 166 -17.59 -19.10 -0.43
CA SER A 166 -16.42 -18.24 -0.23
C SER A 166 -15.57 -18.11 -1.49
N LEU A 167 -15.43 -19.21 -2.25
CA LEU A 167 -14.75 -19.19 -3.55
C LEU A 167 -15.54 -18.37 -4.57
N ALA A 168 -16.87 -18.60 -4.66
CA ALA A 168 -17.75 -17.84 -5.56
C ALA A 168 -17.69 -16.32 -5.26
N LEU A 169 -17.78 -15.91 -3.99
CA LEU A 169 -17.64 -14.49 -3.59
C LEU A 169 -16.28 -13.90 -4.01
N ASN A 170 -15.19 -14.62 -3.84
CA ASN A 170 -13.88 -14.15 -4.26
C ASN A 170 -13.77 -14.05 -5.78
N LEU A 171 -14.24 -15.05 -6.53
CA LEU A 171 -14.23 -15.03 -8.00
C LEU A 171 -15.11 -13.90 -8.56
N LEU A 172 -16.30 -13.67 -7.98
CA LEU A 172 -17.19 -12.59 -8.36
C LEU A 172 -16.57 -11.20 -8.04
N LEU A 173 -15.90 -11.08 -6.91
CA LEU A 173 -15.18 -9.86 -6.55
C LEU A 173 -14.00 -9.61 -7.51
N ASP A 174 -13.19 -10.64 -7.78
CA ASP A 174 -12.02 -10.53 -8.65
C ASP A 174 -12.41 -10.24 -10.11
N SER A 175 -13.57 -10.77 -10.56
CA SER A 175 -14.15 -10.44 -11.88
C SER A 175 -14.87 -9.09 -11.91
N ALA A 176 -14.99 -8.42 -10.76
CA ALA A 176 -15.74 -7.17 -10.57
C ALA A 176 -17.26 -7.29 -10.83
N ALA A 177 -17.84 -8.48 -10.78
CA ALA A 177 -19.29 -8.66 -10.82
C ALA A 177 -19.95 -8.15 -9.53
N ILE A 178 -19.25 -8.30 -8.41
CA ILE A 178 -19.61 -7.69 -7.12
C ILE A 178 -18.49 -6.84 -6.59
N ARG A 179 -18.79 -5.94 -5.66
CA ARG A 179 -17.84 -5.06 -4.98
C ARG A 179 -18.02 -5.09 -3.47
N VAL A 180 -16.98 -4.71 -2.74
CA VAL A 180 -17.08 -4.45 -1.30
C VAL A 180 -17.58 -3.02 -1.11
N VAL A 181 -18.66 -2.85 -0.34
CA VAL A 181 -19.28 -1.53 -0.07
C VAL A 181 -19.18 -1.13 1.40
N ALA A 182 -18.90 -2.07 2.30
CA ALA A 182 -18.68 -1.78 3.71
C ALA A 182 -17.81 -2.88 4.34
N ARG A 183 -17.21 -2.55 5.48
CA ARG A 183 -16.48 -3.49 6.33
C ARG A 183 -16.89 -3.34 7.79
N GLN A 184 -16.98 -4.48 8.48
CA GLN A 184 -17.16 -4.54 9.92
C GLN A 184 -16.02 -5.38 10.51
N GLY A 185 -14.95 -4.72 10.93
CA GLY A 185 -13.66 -5.37 11.17
C GLY A 185 -13.13 -6.01 9.88
N ASN A 186 -12.89 -7.33 9.89
CA ASN A 186 -12.45 -8.06 8.69
C ASN A 186 -13.61 -8.56 7.82
N GLU A 187 -14.86 -8.43 8.26
CA GLU A 187 -16.02 -8.88 7.49
C GLU A 187 -16.35 -7.92 6.37
N ARG A 188 -16.47 -8.44 5.16
CA ARG A 188 -16.80 -7.69 3.94
C ARG A 188 -18.29 -7.77 3.67
N TYR A 189 -18.89 -6.64 3.29
CA TYR A 189 -20.24 -6.54 2.77
C TYR A 189 -20.19 -6.34 1.27
N PHE A 190 -20.90 -7.19 0.53
CA PHE A 190 -20.86 -7.23 -0.92
C PHE A 190 -22.14 -6.67 -1.53
N GLN A 191 -22.02 -6.02 -2.67
CA GLN A 191 -23.11 -5.52 -3.51
C GLN A 191 -22.79 -5.84 -4.98
N ILE A 192 -23.82 -5.99 -5.81
CA ILE A 192 -23.66 -6.07 -7.27
C ILE A 192 -23.06 -4.76 -7.76
N THR A 193 -22.01 -4.87 -8.57
CA THR A 193 -21.22 -3.70 -9.00
C THR A 193 -22.05 -2.75 -9.84
N GLU A 194 -22.80 -3.26 -10.81
CA GLU A 194 -23.62 -2.46 -11.76
C GLU A 194 -24.66 -1.62 -11.03
N SER A 195 -25.46 -2.23 -10.17
CA SER A 195 -26.48 -1.51 -9.39
C SER A 195 -25.88 -0.37 -8.58
N GLY A 196 -24.77 -0.63 -7.90
CA GLY A 196 -24.15 0.38 -7.04
C GLY A 196 -23.44 1.50 -7.79
N LEU A 197 -23.02 1.32 -9.06
CA LEU A 197 -22.45 2.40 -9.89
C LEU A 197 -23.54 3.26 -10.52
N LEU A 198 -24.65 2.66 -10.95
CA LEU A 198 -25.81 3.39 -11.49
C LEU A 198 -26.42 4.32 -10.45
N GLU A 199 -26.53 3.89 -9.17
CA GLU A 199 -26.99 4.73 -8.06
C GLU A 199 -26.15 6.00 -7.86
N GLN A 200 -24.88 5.98 -8.30
CA GLN A 200 -23.97 7.13 -8.21
C GLN A 200 -23.90 7.98 -9.49
N GLY A 201 -24.74 7.69 -10.49
CA GLY A 201 -24.72 8.39 -11.76
C GLY A 201 -23.45 8.15 -12.59
N GLN A 202 -22.67 7.14 -12.26
CA GLN A 202 -21.52 6.72 -13.03
C GLN A 202 -21.97 5.76 -14.14
N SER A 203 -21.98 6.25 -15.38
CA SER A 203 -22.34 5.43 -16.54
C SER A 203 -21.22 4.43 -16.85
N MET A 204 -21.57 3.12 -16.84
CA MET A 204 -20.72 2.08 -17.44
C MET A 204 -20.70 2.13 -18.98
N ALA A 205 -21.55 2.97 -19.60
CA ALA A 205 -21.83 2.98 -21.03
C ALA A 205 -21.02 4.01 -21.83
N ALA A 206 -19.95 4.61 -21.28
CA ALA A 206 -19.02 5.38 -22.10
C ALA A 206 -18.29 4.41 -23.03
N GLU A 207 -18.22 4.71 -24.33
CA GLU A 207 -17.37 3.98 -25.28
C GLU A 207 -15.97 3.86 -24.69
N ILE A 208 -15.59 2.61 -24.38
CA ILE A 208 -14.34 2.32 -23.69
C ILE A 208 -13.23 2.32 -24.72
N ASP A 209 -12.54 3.46 -24.87
CA ASP A 209 -11.24 3.46 -25.53
C ASP A 209 -10.20 2.75 -24.63
N ILE A 210 -10.00 1.47 -24.90
CA ILE A 210 -9.03 0.62 -24.16
C ILE A 210 -7.63 1.23 -24.21
N LEU A 211 -7.25 1.88 -25.30
CA LEU A 211 -5.93 2.50 -25.42
C LEU A 211 -5.80 3.70 -24.48
N ALA A 212 -6.80 4.58 -24.47
CA ALA A 212 -6.84 5.72 -23.54
C ALA A 212 -6.83 5.26 -22.09
N GLN A 213 -7.56 4.21 -21.75
CA GLN A 213 -7.57 3.66 -20.39
C GLN A 213 -6.22 3.04 -19.99
N ARG A 214 -5.53 2.35 -20.92
CA ARG A 214 -4.17 1.86 -20.67
C ARG A 214 -3.19 2.99 -20.42
N GLN A 215 -3.31 4.11 -21.15
CA GLN A 215 -2.50 5.30 -20.93
C GLN A 215 -2.80 5.94 -19.57
N ALA A 216 -4.07 6.11 -19.21
CA ALA A 216 -4.49 6.62 -17.90
C ALA A 216 -3.99 5.74 -16.75
N LEU A 217 -4.04 4.41 -16.90
CA LEU A 217 -3.55 3.47 -15.88
C LEU A 217 -2.02 3.55 -15.74
N MET A 218 -1.29 3.77 -16.84
CA MET A 218 0.16 4.03 -16.81
C MET A 218 0.46 5.35 -16.08
N ASP A 219 -0.28 6.42 -16.36
CA ASP A 219 -0.13 7.72 -15.70
C ASP A 219 -0.42 7.60 -14.20
N LYS A 220 -1.43 6.82 -13.83
CA LYS A 220 -1.76 6.50 -12.43
C LYS A 220 -0.64 5.73 -11.74
N TYR A 221 -0.04 4.74 -12.40
CA TYR A 221 1.13 4.02 -11.87
C TYR A 221 2.30 4.97 -11.62
N ILE A 222 2.63 5.81 -12.62
CA ILE A 222 3.73 6.77 -12.53
C ILE A 222 3.46 7.76 -11.38
N HIS A 223 2.22 8.22 -11.23
CA HIS A 223 1.80 9.05 -10.10
C HIS A 223 2.01 8.35 -8.75
N ALA A 224 1.61 7.09 -8.61
CA ALA A 224 1.74 6.34 -7.37
C ALA A 224 3.20 6.02 -6.98
N TYR A 225 4.05 5.78 -7.98
CA TYR A 225 5.46 5.40 -7.76
C TYR A 225 6.43 6.57 -7.75
N ARG A 226 6.10 7.69 -8.42
CA ARG A 226 6.88 8.94 -8.56
C ARG A 226 8.23 8.76 -9.27
N VAL A 227 9.11 7.94 -8.75
CA VAL A 227 10.40 7.59 -9.37
C VAL A 227 10.27 6.18 -9.91
N VAL A 228 10.25 6.03 -11.23
CA VAL A 228 9.94 4.75 -11.90
C VAL A 228 11.10 4.25 -12.74
N ASP A 229 11.16 2.93 -12.94
CA ASP A 229 12.12 2.30 -13.85
C ASP A 229 11.41 1.28 -14.76
N VAL A 230 11.88 1.16 -16.00
CA VAL A 230 11.29 0.27 -17.01
C VAL A 230 11.52 -1.21 -16.76
N ARG A 231 12.37 -1.56 -15.79
CA ARG A 231 12.64 -2.95 -15.40
C ARG A 231 11.55 -3.50 -14.48
N ASP A 232 10.72 -2.62 -13.86
CA ASP A 232 9.60 -3.10 -13.05
C ASP A 232 8.56 -3.81 -13.94
N PRO A 233 8.36 -5.14 -13.77
CA PRO A 233 7.39 -5.88 -14.57
C PRO A 233 5.94 -5.47 -14.29
N ARG A 234 5.70 -4.68 -13.23
CA ARG A 234 4.38 -4.17 -12.83
C ARG A 234 4.08 -2.79 -13.42
N LEU A 235 5.00 -2.21 -14.21
CA LEU A 235 4.85 -0.86 -14.78
C LEU A 235 3.48 -0.72 -15.46
N GLY A 236 2.69 0.25 -15.01
CA GLY A 236 1.31 0.47 -15.45
C GLY A 236 0.29 -0.53 -14.91
N TRP A 237 0.65 -1.41 -13.96
CA TRP A 237 -0.20 -2.50 -13.44
C TRP A 237 -0.81 -3.40 -14.52
N MET A 238 -0.18 -3.41 -15.67
CA MET A 238 -0.57 -4.23 -16.81
C MET A 238 0.50 -5.27 -17.13
N LYS A 239 0.05 -6.37 -17.71
CA LYS A 239 1.00 -7.36 -18.25
C LYS A 239 1.61 -6.80 -19.53
N SER A 240 2.92 -6.58 -19.54
CA SER A 240 3.68 -6.05 -20.67
C SER A 240 5.07 -6.67 -20.74
N THR A 241 5.60 -6.77 -21.95
CA THR A 241 6.99 -7.20 -22.20
C THR A 241 7.97 -6.08 -21.83
N ALA A 242 9.22 -6.43 -21.63
CA ALA A 242 10.27 -5.44 -21.39
C ALA A 242 10.47 -4.47 -22.56
N ALA A 243 10.20 -4.91 -23.80
CA ALA A 243 10.27 -4.07 -24.99
C ALA A 243 9.13 -3.05 -25.00
N GLU A 244 7.89 -3.48 -24.73
CA GLU A 244 6.73 -2.58 -24.65
C GLU A 244 6.94 -1.51 -23.58
N ARG A 245 7.42 -1.87 -22.38
CA ARG A 245 7.70 -0.90 -21.32
C ARG A 245 8.74 0.15 -21.72
N ARG A 246 9.83 -0.28 -22.38
CA ARG A 246 10.84 0.65 -22.90
C ARG A 246 10.29 1.57 -23.96
N ASN A 247 9.51 1.05 -24.92
CA ASN A 247 8.92 1.83 -25.99
C ASN A 247 7.92 2.85 -25.48
N ASP A 248 7.03 2.45 -24.54
CA ASP A 248 6.09 3.37 -23.91
C ASP A 248 6.81 4.50 -23.17
N MET A 249 7.82 4.17 -22.39
CA MET A 249 8.60 5.19 -21.67
C MET A 249 9.36 6.11 -22.64
N ALA A 250 9.95 5.57 -23.70
CA ALA A 250 10.64 6.37 -24.73
C ALA A 250 9.69 7.35 -25.42
N ALA A 251 8.47 6.91 -25.73
CA ALA A 251 7.43 7.79 -26.29
C ALA A 251 7.06 8.93 -25.32
N ARG A 252 6.90 8.63 -24.04
CA ARG A 252 6.61 9.62 -22.99
C ARG A 252 7.74 10.61 -22.75
N VAL A 253 8.98 10.20 -22.94
CA VAL A 253 10.14 11.11 -22.93
C VAL A 253 10.15 11.99 -24.18
N ALA A 254 9.86 11.41 -25.34
CA ALA A 254 9.84 12.14 -26.60
C ALA A 254 8.74 13.22 -26.66
N ASP A 255 7.59 12.96 -26.05
CA ASP A 255 6.47 13.92 -25.97
C ASP A 255 6.55 14.87 -24.74
N GLY A 256 7.63 14.80 -23.96
CA GLY A 256 7.92 15.71 -22.85
C GLY A 256 7.13 15.45 -21.56
N ARG A 257 6.42 14.32 -21.44
CA ARG A 257 5.70 13.97 -20.20
C ARG A 257 6.61 13.39 -19.13
N MET A 258 7.72 12.74 -19.54
CA MET A 258 8.68 12.12 -18.63
C MET A 258 10.10 12.64 -18.88
N ILE A 259 10.87 12.73 -17.81
CA ILE A 259 12.28 13.12 -17.83
C ILE A 259 13.13 11.96 -17.36
N PRO A 260 14.18 11.56 -18.10
CA PRO A 260 15.19 10.63 -17.62
C PRO A 260 15.90 11.23 -16.40
N LEU A 261 16.08 10.44 -15.34
CA LEU A 261 16.71 10.83 -14.10
C LEU A 261 17.94 9.94 -13.84
N GLU A 262 19.11 10.54 -13.82
CA GLU A 262 20.36 9.93 -13.37
C GLU A 262 20.60 10.27 -11.91
N VAL A 263 20.67 9.24 -11.06
CA VAL A 263 20.94 9.40 -9.63
C VAL A 263 22.39 9.09 -9.35
N GLU A 264 23.10 9.95 -8.64
CA GLU A 264 24.51 9.75 -8.27
C GLU A 264 24.71 8.41 -7.55
N ASP A 265 25.75 7.71 -7.90
CA ASP A 265 26.12 6.38 -7.38
C ASP A 265 25.07 5.27 -7.58
N VAL A 266 24.09 5.49 -8.47
CA VAL A 266 23.06 4.51 -8.81
C VAL A 266 23.10 4.18 -10.30
N GLY A 267 23.39 2.93 -10.63
CA GLY A 267 23.46 2.48 -12.03
C GLY A 267 22.10 2.26 -12.71
N THR A 268 21.01 2.39 -11.99
CA THR A 268 19.64 2.25 -12.52
C THR A 268 19.19 3.54 -13.19
N PRO A 269 18.82 3.53 -14.49
CA PRO A 269 18.14 4.66 -15.09
C PRO A 269 16.70 4.75 -14.55
N TYR A 270 16.39 5.87 -13.92
CA TYR A 270 15.06 6.23 -13.44
C TYR A 270 14.38 7.23 -14.35
N TYR A 271 13.09 7.45 -14.12
CA TYR A 271 12.29 8.45 -14.80
C TYR A 271 11.35 9.11 -13.79
N ILE A 272 11.11 10.41 -13.97
CA ILE A 272 10.15 11.22 -13.22
C ILE A 272 9.20 11.91 -14.18
N ARG A 273 8.07 12.39 -13.69
CA ARG A 273 7.17 13.24 -14.48
C ARG A 273 7.83 14.60 -14.71
N ALA A 274 7.62 15.18 -15.89
CA ALA A 274 8.15 16.51 -16.20
C ALA A 274 7.64 17.58 -15.21
N GLU A 275 6.41 17.47 -14.73
CA GLU A 275 5.84 18.37 -13.73
C GLU A 275 6.52 18.29 -12.35
N ASP A 276 7.24 17.22 -12.05
CA ASP A 276 7.96 17.02 -10.79
C ASP A 276 9.39 17.63 -10.81
N GLU A 277 9.90 18.06 -11.98
CA GLU A 277 11.25 18.64 -12.13
C GLU A 277 11.47 19.87 -11.25
N GLY A 278 10.49 20.81 -11.28
CA GLY A 278 10.57 22.02 -10.50
C GLY A 278 10.73 21.78 -9.00
N LEU A 279 9.98 20.83 -8.46
CA LEU A 279 10.06 20.44 -7.05
C LEU A 279 11.42 19.82 -6.70
N LEU A 280 11.97 18.96 -7.58
CA LEU A 280 13.30 18.38 -7.36
C LEU A 280 14.41 19.43 -7.32
N LEU A 281 14.39 20.41 -8.26
CA LEU A 281 15.34 21.51 -8.31
C LEU A 281 15.22 22.45 -7.12
N GLU A 282 14.00 22.67 -6.62
CA GLU A 282 13.77 23.46 -5.39
C GLU A 282 14.37 22.74 -4.17
N MET A 283 14.10 21.46 -4.01
CA MET A 283 14.68 20.66 -2.93
C MET A 283 16.21 20.59 -2.95
N GLU A 284 16.82 20.60 -4.13
CA GLU A 284 18.27 20.66 -4.26
C GLU A 284 18.83 21.98 -3.73
N LYS A 285 18.18 23.12 -4.04
CA LYS A 285 18.57 24.44 -3.54
C LYS A 285 18.43 24.57 -2.03
N GLU A 286 17.40 23.93 -1.45
CA GLU A 286 17.07 24.00 -0.03
C GLU A 286 17.77 22.92 0.82
N ASP A 287 18.60 22.06 0.23
CA ASP A 287 19.23 20.90 0.93
C ASP A 287 19.96 21.29 2.21
N THR A 288 20.59 22.46 2.27
CA THR A 288 21.32 22.95 3.43
C THR A 288 20.44 23.33 4.63
N HIS A 289 19.12 23.49 4.43
CA HIS A 289 18.17 23.92 5.46
C HIS A 289 17.29 22.75 5.95
N TYR A 290 17.49 21.55 5.45
CA TYR A 290 16.68 20.39 5.85
C TYR A 290 17.02 19.94 7.28
N ASP A 291 16.01 19.99 8.16
CA ASP A 291 16.07 19.45 9.52
C ASP A 291 15.54 17.99 9.53
N PRO A 292 16.39 16.98 9.78
CA PRO A 292 15.96 15.58 9.82
C PRO A 292 15.23 15.20 11.10
N THR A 293 15.18 16.07 12.11
CA THR A 293 14.61 15.75 13.43
C THR A 293 13.09 15.60 13.39
N GLY A 294 12.58 14.76 14.27
CA GLY A 294 11.13 14.51 14.44
C GLY A 294 10.82 13.04 14.70
N PRO A 295 9.61 12.75 15.17
CA PRO A 295 9.24 11.40 15.53
C PRO A 295 9.45 10.40 14.39
N VAL A 296 10.00 9.23 14.72
CA VAL A 296 10.16 8.15 13.73
C VAL A 296 8.80 7.66 13.23
N ARG A 297 8.77 7.18 11.99
CA ARG A 297 7.60 6.49 11.42
C ARG A 297 7.91 5.01 11.21
N PHE A 298 6.91 4.17 11.46
CA PHE A 298 6.99 2.73 11.25
C PHE A 298 6.20 2.37 10.01
N LEU A 299 6.89 1.92 8.97
CA LEU A 299 6.27 1.62 7.67
C LEU A 299 5.84 0.15 7.62
N PRO A 300 4.58 -0.16 7.28
CA PRO A 300 4.17 -1.56 7.16
C PRO A 300 4.85 -2.24 5.96
N PRO A 301 4.92 -3.58 5.94
CA PRO A 301 5.61 -4.34 4.90
C PRO A 301 5.17 -4.06 3.46
N LEU A 302 3.91 -3.65 3.28
CA LEU A 302 3.31 -3.35 1.98
C LEU A 302 3.02 -1.85 1.81
N ASP A 303 3.80 -1.01 2.50
CA ASP A 303 3.77 0.45 2.29
C ASP A 303 4.09 0.82 0.84
N ASN A 304 3.44 1.87 0.33
CA ASN A 304 3.63 2.37 -1.02
C ASN A 304 5.11 2.69 -1.33
N LEU A 305 5.84 3.23 -0.37
CA LEU A 305 7.27 3.48 -0.49
C LEU A 305 8.05 2.20 -0.82
N LEU A 306 7.65 1.09 -0.19
CA LEU A 306 8.36 -0.19 -0.24
C LEU A 306 7.96 -1.08 -1.44
N TRP A 307 7.02 -0.71 -2.28
CA TRP A 307 6.53 -1.56 -3.38
C TRP A 307 7.62 -1.94 -4.39
N ARG A 308 8.55 -1.02 -4.70
CA ARG A 308 9.72 -1.30 -5.55
C ARG A 308 10.96 -1.49 -4.67
N ARG A 309 11.27 -2.75 -4.33
CA ARG A 309 12.36 -3.10 -3.40
C ARG A 309 13.74 -2.68 -3.90
N GLU A 310 13.99 -2.83 -5.19
CA GLU A 310 15.25 -2.42 -5.82
C GLU A 310 15.46 -0.91 -5.69
N ARG A 311 14.41 -0.10 -5.84
CA ARG A 311 14.46 1.35 -5.61
C ARG A 311 14.81 1.70 -4.16
N ILE A 312 14.32 0.91 -3.19
CA ILE A 312 14.69 1.11 -1.78
C ILE A 312 16.18 0.80 -1.55
N VAL A 313 16.70 -0.24 -2.18
CA VAL A 313 18.15 -0.51 -2.15
C VAL A 313 18.93 0.64 -2.79
N ASP A 314 18.53 1.07 -3.98
CA ASP A 314 19.22 2.10 -4.75
C ASP A 314 19.23 3.47 -4.02
N LEU A 315 18.11 3.87 -3.40
CA LEU A 315 17.96 5.22 -2.82
C LEU A 315 18.22 5.29 -1.30
N PHE A 316 17.99 4.21 -0.56
CA PHE A 316 18.09 4.20 0.90
C PHE A 316 19.20 3.28 1.42
N ASP A 317 19.92 2.55 0.56
CA ASP A 317 20.89 1.53 0.95
C ASP A 317 20.29 0.48 1.91
N PHE A 318 19.01 0.19 1.75
CA PHE A 318 18.23 -0.61 2.69
C PHE A 318 17.64 -1.85 2.00
N HIS A 319 18.14 -3.03 2.37
CA HIS A 319 17.63 -4.31 1.88
C HIS A 319 16.43 -4.74 2.70
N TYR A 320 15.24 -4.74 2.07
CA TYR A 320 14.02 -5.12 2.74
C TYR A 320 13.39 -6.39 2.17
N LYS A 321 13.05 -7.32 3.06
CA LYS A 321 12.28 -8.53 2.76
C LYS A 321 11.21 -8.73 3.84
N TRP A 322 9.97 -8.95 3.43
CA TRP A 322 8.93 -9.38 4.35
C TRP A 322 9.00 -10.89 4.57
N GLU A 323 9.20 -11.33 5.82
CA GLU A 323 9.52 -12.71 6.17
C GLU A 323 8.29 -13.54 6.57
N ILE A 324 7.07 -13.09 6.26
CA ILE A 324 5.83 -13.76 6.64
C ILE A 324 5.79 -15.23 6.20
N TYR A 325 6.28 -15.53 4.99
CA TYR A 325 6.34 -16.90 4.45
C TYR A 325 7.64 -17.65 4.79
N THR A 326 8.55 -16.97 5.49
CA THR A 326 9.80 -17.61 5.96
C THR A 326 9.52 -18.39 7.23
N PRO A 327 9.92 -19.68 7.32
CA PRO A 327 9.81 -20.45 8.57
C PRO A 327 10.43 -19.70 9.74
N GLU A 328 9.81 -19.76 10.92
CA GLU A 328 10.19 -18.94 12.08
C GLU A 328 11.67 -19.04 12.41
N VAL A 329 12.24 -20.26 12.40
CA VAL A 329 13.65 -20.51 12.69
C VAL A 329 14.64 -19.91 11.69
N LYS A 330 14.16 -19.48 10.51
CA LYS A 330 14.97 -18.87 9.44
C LYS A 330 14.72 -17.35 9.31
N ARG A 331 13.85 -16.78 10.15
CA ARG A 331 13.60 -15.34 10.13
C ARG A 331 14.75 -14.59 10.77
N THR A 332 15.21 -13.56 10.07
CA THR A 332 16.25 -12.66 10.59
C THR A 332 15.64 -11.50 11.36
N TYR A 333 14.54 -10.94 10.85
CA TYR A 333 13.95 -9.70 11.35
C TYR A 333 12.56 -9.89 11.98
N GLY A 334 11.94 -11.05 11.82
CA GLY A 334 10.65 -11.36 12.43
C GLY A 334 9.49 -11.50 11.45
N TYR A 335 8.32 -11.77 12.01
CA TYR A 335 7.11 -12.06 11.21
C TYR A 335 6.57 -10.85 10.46
N TYR A 336 6.56 -9.68 11.13
CA TYR A 336 5.96 -8.45 10.61
C TYR A 336 6.94 -7.28 10.73
N ALA A 337 8.19 -7.48 10.30
CA ALA A 337 9.24 -6.48 10.42
C ALA A 337 8.88 -5.20 9.65
N MET A 338 8.69 -4.10 10.38
CA MET A 338 8.37 -2.77 9.88
C MET A 338 9.63 -1.91 9.83
N PRO A 339 10.05 -1.39 8.67
CA PRO A 339 11.12 -0.40 8.58
C PRO A 339 10.84 0.83 9.44
N ILE A 340 11.91 1.39 10.01
CA ILE A 340 11.91 2.59 10.85
C ILE A 340 12.47 3.73 10.01
N LEU A 341 11.62 4.70 9.67
CA LEU A 341 12.00 5.92 8.99
C LEU A 341 12.29 7.01 10.02
N HIS A 342 13.50 7.55 10.02
CA HIS A 342 13.92 8.72 10.78
C HIS A 342 14.47 9.78 9.83
N GLY A 343 13.87 10.96 9.82
CA GLY A 343 14.20 11.99 8.84
C GLY A 343 14.02 11.47 7.41
N ASP A 344 15.12 11.35 6.68
CA ASP A 344 15.15 10.81 5.32
C ASP A 344 15.86 9.46 5.20
N GLN A 345 16.06 8.73 6.31
CA GLN A 345 16.80 7.47 6.35
C GLN A 345 15.96 6.32 6.93
N LEU A 346 16.15 5.13 6.40
CA LEU A 346 15.65 3.89 6.99
C LEU A 346 16.71 3.32 7.93
N ILE A 347 16.57 3.60 9.23
CA ILE A 347 17.62 3.34 10.24
C ILE A 347 17.53 1.96 10.88
N GLY A 348 16.48 1.20 10.62
CA GLY A 348 16.27 -0.10 11.24
C GLY A 348 14.90 -0.68 10.94
N ARG A 349 14.51 -1.67 11.74
CA ARG A 349 13.18 -2.29 11.66
C ARG A 349 12.74 -2.83 13.00
N MET A 350 11.42 -2.84 13.24
CA MET A 350 10.84 -3.49 14.41
C MET A 350 9.81 -4.56 14.00
N ASP A 351 9.72 -5.64 14.78
CA ASP A 351 8.67 -6.67 14.67
C ASP A 351 7.65 -6.47 15.79
N PRO A 352 6.55 -5.72 15.57
CA PRO A 352 5.55 -5.44 16.58
C PRO A 352 4.47 -6.51 16.61
N ARG A 353 3.87 -6.68 17.79
CA ARG A 353 2.62 -7.44 17.97
C ARG A 353 1.76 -6.76 19.03
N LEU A 354 0.52 -6.46 18.68
CA LEU A 354 -0.46 -5.93 19.62
C LEU A 354 -1.40 -7.05 20.09
N ASP A 355 -1.40 -7.32 21.39
CA ASP A 355 -2.44 -8.13 22.03
C ASP A 355 -3.62 -7.21 22.39
N ARG A 356 -4.70 -7.32 21.62
CA ARG A 356 -5.88 -6.47 21.82
C ARG A 356 -6.64 -6.74 23.12
N LYS A 357 -6.49 -7.93 23.72
CA LYS A 357 -7.15 -8.27 24.98
C LYS A 357 -6.46 -7.59 26.16
N THR A 358 -5.13 -7.68 26.20
CA THR A 358 -4.33 -7.09 27.28
C THR A 358 -3.95 -5.63 27.00
N GLY A 359 -4.02 -5.17 25.75
CA GLY A 359 -3.57 -3.86 25.34
C GLY A 359 -2.04 -3.70 25.35
N VAL A 360 -1.30 -4.81 25.30
CA VAL A 360 0.18 -4.78 25.30
C VAL A 360 0.71 -4.76 23.86
N LEU A 361 1.45 -3.72 23.49
CA LEU A 361 2.27 -3.68 22.29
C LEU A 361 3.64 -4.29 22.61
N THR A 362 3.94 -5.44 22.05
CA THR A 362 5.22 -6.11 22.18
C THR A 362 6.08 -5.86 20.95
N VAL A 363 7.21 -5.20 21.09
CA VAL A 363 8.28 -5.17 20.09
C VAL A 363 9.15 -6.42 20.31
N ARG A 364 8.91 -7.46 19.51
CA ARG A 364 9.60 -8.76 19.62
C ARG A 364 11.07 -8.65 19.26
N LEU A 365 11.35 -7.85 18.22
CA LEU A 365 12.72 -7.53 17.81
C LEU A 365 12.76 -6.08 17.33
N LEU A 366 13.71 -5.33 17.85
CA LEU A 366 14.15 -4.05 17.31
C LEU A 366 15.57 -4.24 16.76
N SER A 367 15.75 -4.11 15.46
CA SER A 367 17.06 -4.27 14.80
C SER A 367 17.42 -2.99 14.08
N MET A 368 18.54 -2.39 14.47
CA MET A 368 19.06 -1.19 13.80
C MET A 368 20.05 -1.61 12.71
N GLU A 369 20.12 -0.81 11.66
CA GLU A 369 21.13 -0.99 10.60
C GLU A 369 22.51 -0.55 11.12
N GLU A 370 23.58 -1.13 10.56
CA GLU A 370 24.96 -0.74 10.90
C GLU A 370 25.26 0.71 10.46
N THR A 371 24.54 1.19 9.45
CA THR A 371 24.63 2.57 8.93
C THR A 371 23.74 3.55 9.67
N ALA A 372 23.00 3.12 10.69
CA ALA A 372 22.17 4.01 11.48
C ALA A 372 23.03 5.08 12.18
N PRO A 373 22.54 6.33 12.32
CA PRO A 373 23.22 7.36 13.09
C PRO A 373 23.51 6.93 14.53
N PRO A 374 24.40 7.61 15.26
CA PRO A 374 24.59 7.41 16.69
C PRO A 374 23.25 7.43 17.44
N VAL A 375 23.11 6.56 18.45
CA VAL A 375 21.82 6.34 19.14
C VAL A 375 21.26 7.62 19.78
N GLU A 376 22.13 8.52 20.20
CA GLU A 376 21.78 9.80 20.81
C GLU A 376 21.02 10.73 19.87
N GLU A 377 21.21 10.57 18.56
CA GLU A 377 20.59 11.42 17.54
C GLU A 377 19.12 11.04 17.24
N TRP A 378 18.71 9.81 17.54
CA TRP A 378 17.37 9.33 17.16
C TRP A 378 16.56 8.72 18.31
N ILE A 379 17.16 8.42 19.45
CA ILE A 379 16.47 7.64 20.50
C ILE A 379 15.28 8.40 21.12
N ALA A 380 15.38 9.73 21.23
CA ALA A 380 14.28 10.55 21.72
C ALA A 380 13.09 10.54 20.71
N ASP A 381 13.40 10.71 19.42
CA ASP A 381 12.44 10.67 18.32
C ASP A 381 11.82 9.26 18.19
N PHE A 382 12.61 8.21 18.43
CA PHE A 382 12.10 6.84 18.46
C PHE A 382 11.11 6.62 19.60
N ARG A 383 11.40 7.11 20.78
CA ARG A 383 10.48 7.05 21.93
C ARG A 383 9.16 7.73 21.60
N GLU A 384 9.22 8.94 21.11
CA GLU A 384 8.04 9.74 20.75
C GLU A 384 7.20 8.99 19.68
N GLY A 385 7.85 8.55 18.60
CA GLY A 385 7.19 7.81 17.53
C GLY A 385 6.58 6.48 18.00
N LEU A 386 7.29 5.74 18.90
CA LEU A 386 6.77 4.47 19.43
C LEU A 386 5.59 4.67 20.39
N GLN A 387 5.63 5.71 21.23
CA GLN A 387 4.51 6.08 22.10
C GLN A 387 3.30 6.52 21.29
N PHE A 388 3.52 7.33 20.26
CA PHE A 388 2.49 7.75 19.34
C PHE A 388 1.87 6.54 18.62
N PHE A 389 2.69 5.66 18.05
CA PHE A 389 2.23 4.44 17.38
C PHE A 389 1.40 3.55 18.31
N ALA A 390 1.85 3.36 19.54
CA ALA A 390 1.13 2.59 20.55
C ALA A 390 -0.24 3.20 20.86
N THR A 391 -0.30 4.49 21.11
CA THR A 391 -1.54 5.24 21.42
C THR A 391 -2.53 5.20 20.26
N MET A 392 -2.09 5.46 19.03
CA MET A 392 -2.91 5.43 17.82
C MET A 392 -3.58 4.07 17.63
N HIS A 393 -2.91 2.99 18.02
CA HIS A 393 -3.44 1.63 17.87
C HIS A 393 -4.10 1.07 19.14
N GLY A 394 -4.30 1.89 20.16
CA GLY A 394 -5.02 1.54 21.39
C GLY A 394 -4.22 0.63 22.34
N ALA A 395 -2.89 0.66 22.25
CA ALA A 395 -2.04 -0.01 23.23
C ALA A 395 -2.03 0.75 24.56
N ARG A 396 -2.04 0.01 25.67
CA ARG A 396 -1.99 0.54 27.04
C ARG A 396 -0.59 0.48 27.65
N SER A 397 0.26 -0.37 27.09
CA SER A 397 1.66 -0.53 27.52
C SER A 397 2.52 -1.05 26.39
N ILE A 398 3.82 -0.80 26.48
CA ILE A 398 4.81 -1.20 25.51
C ILE A 398 5.85 -2.11 26.18
N THR A 399 6.24 -3.18 25.52
CA THR A 399 7.34 -4.04 25.94
C THR A 399 8.31 -4.29 24.80
N VAL A 400 9.61 -4.38 25.08
CA VAL A 400 10.65 -4.70 24.09
C VAL A 400 11.36 -5.99 24.52
N GLU A 401 11.25 -7.05 23.71
CA GLU A 401 11.85 -8.36 24.04
C GLU A 401 13.33 -8.43 23.69
N LYS A 402 13.67 -8.12 22.41
CA LYS A 402 15.04 -8.26 21.89
C LYS A 402 15.46 -7.00 21.12
N THR A 403 16.75 -6.71 21.17
CA THR A 403 17.35 -5.61 20.36
C THR A 403 18.64 -6.06 19.69
N VAL A 404 18.92 -5.50 18.54
CA VAL A 404 20.20 -5.57 17.84
C VAL A 404 20.61 -4.12 17.52
N PRO A 405 21.69 -3.62 18.10
CA PRO A 405 22.61 -4.30 19.06
C PRO A 405 21.98 -4.53 20.44
N LYS A 406 22.48 -5.52 21.18
CA LYS A 406 21.92 -5.89 22.50
C LYS A 406 21.95 -4.74 23.53
N GLY A 407 22.97 -3.89 23.47
CA GLY A 407 23.13 -2.73 24.37
C GLY A 407 21.96 -1.74 24.34
N LEU A 408 21.29 -1.60 23.20
CA LEU A 408 20.15 -0.70 22.98
C LEU A 408 18.99 -0.97 23.95
N LYS A 409 18.77 -2.23 24.36
CA LYS A 409 17.69 -2.57 25.29
C LYS A 409 17.83 -1.87 26.64
N LYS A 410 19.06 -1.61 27.13
CA LYS A 410 19.30 -0.90 28.40
C LYS A 410 18.92 0.58 28.25
N GLN A 411 19.28 1.20 27.14
CA GLN A 411 18.95 2.59 26.85
C GLN A 411 17.43 2.80 26.71
N LEU A 412 16.74 1.86 26.04
CA LEU A 412 15.28 1.92 25.89
C LEU A 412 14.54 1.78 27.23
N LYS A 413 15.01 0.91 28.15
CA LYS A 413 14.39 0.74 29.50
C LYS A 413 14.40 2.01 30.33
N SER A 414 15.30 2.94 30.09
CA SER A 414 15.37 4.22 30.82
C SER A 414 14.39 5.26 30.26
N ILE A 415 13.77 5.01 29.11
CA ILE A 415 12.93 5.98 28.40
C ILE A 415 11.51 5.46 28.09
N LEU A 416 11.23 4.17 28.18
CA LEU A 416 9.92 3.53 28.04
C LEU A 416 9.34 3.22 29.44
#